data_6484c34139bd07e9c68b38118d33ed04
#
_entry.id   6484c34139bd07e9c68b38118d33ed04
#
_cell.length_a   1.000
_cell.length_b   1.000
_cell.length_c   1.000
_cell.angle_alpha   90.00
_cell.angle_beta   90.00
_cell.angle_gamma   90.00
#
_symmetry.space_group_name_H-M   'P 1'
#
loop_
_entity.id
_entity.type
_entity.pdbx_description
1 polymer ?
#
loop_
_entity_poly.entity_id
_entity_poly.type
_entity_poly.pdbx_seq_one_letter_code
_entity_poly.pdbx_strand_id
1 'polypeptide(L)'
;MARRRAGGQRWGFEQTLYGNENHIAGTPSLPHLKALLVDAAVRGHAVALGDCSGAFYQAPLTEENIFLEPPPEAGVESGFVWEALCAFPGLKGAPKAWEEHSAKELEKLGLDRGRYDGCLFVRFADNVKAGRHADDFMTTGPAQQLDQLMADLGEKLKLRDVVKLYRPGDEGTFLSMRVRRIEGGFTIKGKDSMVDDILQDLGLEDAKATIVPETKVETKSKDDEQKLEASDQLKYRRCVGKLLQLAPHRADIQHGIGVLSRGMANPTLRDQQRLKKMARYLIGTRDVELALVPGTPSDEVVQVYVDADWSDKKEDRRSTSGGILLYHGCVVASWSRRQACLALSSAESELYALGSGAVEALGFATMLGEWREQVVPTLYSDSSSALHVVKKRGPGRMKHIELRCLALQQWREEKRLLFGKVGTDENVSDMLTKPMPKERLIKLASMVGLRGGPYS
;
A
#
# COMPACT_ATOMS: atom_id res chain seq x y z
N MET A 1 0.11 19.18 -36.21
CA MET A 1 0.17 20.20 -37.33
C MET A 1 0.93 21.43 -36.86
N ALA A 2 1.83 21.99 -37.65
CA ALA A 2 2.50 23.25 -37.32
C ALA A 2 1.58 24.43 -37.68
N ARG A 3 1.32 25.36 -36.75
CA ARG A 3 0.53 26.58 -36.95
C ARG A 3 1.39 27.82 -36.76
N ARG A 4 1.13 28.88 -37.50
CA ARG A 4 1.85 30.15 -37.42
C ARG A 4 1.46 30.90 -36.13
N ARG A 5 2.42 31.46 -35.41
CA ARG A 5 2.20 32.24 -34.19
C ARG A 5 1.34 33.48 -34.46
N ALA A 6 0.17 33.55 -33.86
CA ALA A 6 -0.64 34.78 -33.89
C ALA A 6 -0.08 35.73 -32.77
N GLY A 7 0.23 36.96 -33.16
CA GLY A 7 1.04 37.93 -32.48
C GLY A 7 0.99 38.04 -30.94
N GLY A 8 2.15 38.22 -30.36
CA GLY A 8 2.36 39.01 -29.12
C GLY A 8 2.28 38.32 -27.79
N GLN A 9 1.87 37.05 -27.65
CA GLN A 9 1.87 36.38 -26.34
C GLN A 9 3.11 35.52 -26.14
N ARG A 10 3.84 35.77 -25.03
CA ARG A 10 4.91 34.89 -24.55
C ARG A 10 4.26 33.60 -24.03
N TRP A 11 4.52 32.50 -24.68
CA TRP A 11 4.13 31.17 -24.23
C TRP A 11 5.29 30.58 -23.41
N GLY A 12 5.23 30.76 -22.09
CA GLY A 12 6.06 30.01 -21.16
C GLY A 12 5.20 28.91 -20.53
N PHE A 13 5.80 27.91 -19.92
CA PHE A 13 5.16 26.90 -19.08
C PHE A 13 4.68 27.54 -17.76
N GLU A 14 3.78 28.53 -17.82
CA GLU A 14 3.05 29.04 -16.67
C GLU A 14 1.68 28.33 -16.64
N GLN A 15 1.66 27.15 -16.04
CA GLN A 15 0.40 26.60 -15.56
C GLN A 15 0.01 27.41 -14.33
N THR A 16 -1.07 28.17 -14.45
CA THR A 16 -1.69 28.88 -13.32
C THR A 16 -1.98 27.91 -12.18
N LEU A 17 -1.44 28.20 -11.00
CA LEU A 17 -1.50 27.38 -9.79
C LEU A 17 -2.91 27.31 -9.13
N TYR A 18 -3.98 27.68 -9.82
CA TYR A 18 -5.31 27.73 -9.23
C TYR A 18 -6.22 26.59 -9.70
N GLY A 19 -6.46 25.71 -8.75
CA GLY A 19 -7.71 25.01 -8.44
C GLY A 19 -8.60 24.52 -9.60
N ASN A 20 -8.24 23.40 -10.22
CA ASN A 20 -9.24 22.51 -10.77
C ASN A 20 -8.94 21.09 -10.28
N GLU A 21 -9.83 20.54 -9.47
CA GLU A 21 -9.81 19.15 -9.00
C GLU A 21 -9.83 18.12 -10.15
N ASN A 22 -10.09 18.59 -11.37
CA ASN A 22 -10.16 17.81 -12.61
C ASN A 22 -8.81 17.25 -13.12
N HIS A 23 -7.68 17.57 -12.46
CA HIS A 23 -6.36 17.08 -12.90
C HIS A 23 -5.84 15.90 -12.07
N ILE A 24 -6.55 15.52 -11.00
CA ILE A 24 -6.11 14.44 -10.10
C ILE A 24 -6.55 13.10 -10.70
N ALA A 25 -5.58 12.23 -11.01
CA ALA A 25 -5.83 10.84 -11.36
C ALA A 25 -5.88 9.96 -10.11
N GLY A 26 -6.80 8.99 -10.10
CA GLY A 26 -6.89 7.98 -9.06
C GLY A 26 -5.69 7.02 -9.08
N THR A 27 -5.29 6.59 -7.89
CA THR A 27 -4.29 5.52 -7.70
C THR A 27 -4.94 4.41 -6.90
N PRO A 28 -4.89 3.14 -7.35
CA PRO A 28 -5.52 2.05 -6.63
C PRO A 28 -4.84 1.82 -5.29
N SER A 29 -5.64 1.48 -4.31
CA SER A 29 -5.12 1.08 -3.01
C SER A 29 -4.36 -0.26 -3.13
N LEU A 30 -3.15 -0.35 -2.56
CA LEU A 30 -2.39 -1.60 -2.57
C LEU A 30 -3.13 -2.77 -1.88
N PRO A 31 -3.89 -2.59 -0.78
CA PRO A 31 -4.78 -3.61 -0.25
C PRO A 31 -5.76 -4.16 -1.27
N HIS A 32 -6.32 -3.33 -2.14
CA HIS A 32 -7.26 -3.74 -3.18
C HIS A 32 -6.57 -4.56 -4.28
N LEU A 33 -5.35 -4.18 -4.67
CA LEU A 33 -4.54 -4.97 -5.62
C LEU A 33 -4.15 -6.34 -5.05
N LYS A 34 -3.82 -6.40 -3.74
CA LYS A 34 -3.61 -7.69 -3.06
C LYS A 34 -4.89 -8.51 -2.99
N ALA A 35 -6.04 -7.87 -2.80
CA ALA A 35 -7.34 -8.55 -2.81
C ALA A 35 -7.62 -9.22 -4.16
N LEU A 36 -7.23 -8.63 -5.30
CA LEU A 36 -7.33 -9.28 -6.61
C LEU A 36 -6.54 -10.60 -6.66
N LEU A 37 -5.32 -10.62 -6.11
CA LEU A 37 -4.50 -11.83 -6.06
C LEU A 37 -5.11 -12.89 -5.13
N VAL A 38 -5.63 -12.48 -3.97
CA VAL A 38 -6.29 -13.39 -3.02
C VAL A 38 -7.57 -13.97 -3.63
N ASP A 39 -8.42 -13.12 -4.23
CA ASP A 39 -9.64 -13.56 -4.92
C ASP A 39 -9.31 -14.54 -6.06
N ALA A 40 -8.26 -14.26 -6.84
CA ALA A 40 -7.80 -15.19 -7.89
C ALA A 40 -7.35 -16.53 -7.30
N ALA A 41 -6.64 -16.52 -6.17
CA ALA A 41 -6.22 -17.74 -5.48
C ALA A 41 -7.41 -18.55 -4.96
N VAL A 42 -8.39 -17.89 -4.30
CA VAL A 42 -9.63 -18.52 -3.78
C VAL A 42 -10.43 -19.19 -4.90
N ARG A 43 -10.50 -18.55 -6.07
CA ARG A 43 -11.31 -19.04 -7.22
C ARG A 43 -10.54 -19.96 -8.17
N GLY A 44 -9.24 -20.17 -7.93
CA GLY A 44 -8.39 -20.91 -8.89
C GLY A 44 -8.20 -20.15 -10.22
N HIS A 45 -8.37 -18.85 -10.22
CA HIS A 45 -8.22 -18.00 -11.40
C HIS A 45 -6.76 -17.75 -11.76
N ALA A 46 -6.53 -17.41 -13.00
CA ALA A 46 -5.26 -16.91 -13.51
C ALA A 46 -5.10 -15.41 -13.23
N VAL A 47 -3.87 -14.92 -13.35
CA VAL A 47 -3.53 -13.49 -13.30
C VAL A 47 -2.71 -13.13 -14.54
N ALA A 48 -2.98 -11.98 -15.14
CA ALA A 48 -2.14 -11.42 -16.18
C ALA A 48 -1.74 -9.98 -15.80
N LEU A 49 -0.49 -9.65 -16.07
CA LEU A 49 0.10 -8.33 -15.86
C LEU A 49 0.42 -7.74 -17.23
N GLY A 50 0.23 -6.44 -17.41
CA GLY A 50 0.55 -5.76 -18.66
C GLY A 50 0.91 -4.31 -18.41
N ASP A 51 1.84 -3.79 -19.22
CA ASP A 51 2.26 -2.38 -19.23
C ASP A 51 1.77 -1.70 -20.50
N CYS A 52 1.31 -0.46 -20.41
CA CYS A 52 0.79 0.29 -21.52
C CYS A 52 1.84 1.23 -22.11
N SER A 53 2.25 0.95 -23.35
CA SER A 53 3.28 1.72 -24.03
C SER A 53 2.83 3.15 -24.34
N GLY A 54 3.54 4.14 -23.76
CA GLY A 54 3.26 5.54 -24.05
C GLY A 54 1.84 5.97 -23.68
N ALA A 55 1.35 5.54 -22.54
CA ALA A 55 -0.01 5.71 -22.03
C ALA A 55 -0.59 7.10 -22.27
N PHE A 56 0.11 8.16 -21.88
CA PHE A 56 -0.39 9.53 -22.06
C PHE A 56 -0.61 9.91 -23.52
N TYR A 57 0.27 9.45 -24.41
CA TYR A 57 0.15 9.76 -25.86
C TYR A 57 -1.05 9.09 -26.52
N GLN A 58 -1.70 8.15 -25.85
CA GLN A 58 -2.91 7.50 -26.36
C GLN A 58 -4.19 8.22 -25.90
N ALA A 59 -4.09 9.03 -24.85
CA ALA A 59 -5.23 9.78 -24.33
C ALA A 59 -5.48 11.06 -25.14
N PRO A 60 -6.75 11.36 -25.52
CA PRO A 60 -7.08 12.64 -26.11
C PRO A 60 -6.83 13.79 -25.12
N LEU A 61 -6.54 14.97 -25.66
CA LEU A 61 -6.46 16.16 -24.81
C LEU A 61 -7.84 16.49 -24.21
N THR A 62 -7.84 16.85 -22.94
CA THR A 62 -9.02 17.41 -22.25
C THR A 62 -9.04 18.93 -22.29
N GLU A 63 -7.90 19.54 -22.60
CA GLU A 63 -7.71 20.99 -22.71
C GLU A 63 -7.56 21.38 -24.19
N GLU A 64 -8.21 22.45 -24.60
CA GLU A 64 -8.11 22.99 -25.97
C GLU A 64 -6.92 23.94 -26.09
N ASN A 65 -6.37 24.06 -27.33
CA ASN A 65 -5.37 25.06 -27.70
C ASN A 65 -4.02 24.96 -26.93
N ILE A 66 -3.51 23.73 -26.73
CA ILE A 66 -2.16 23.53 -26.22
C ILE A 66 -1.15 23.57 -27.36
N PHE A 67 -0.23 24.51 -27.30
CA PHE A 67 0.82 24.69 -28.29
C PHE A 67 2.19 24.51 -27.66
N LEU A 68 3.09 23.85 -28.39
CA LEU A 68 4.46 23.58 -28.01
C LEU A 68 5.42 24.35 -28.90
N GLU A 69 6.45 24.92 -28.32
CA GLU A 69 7.56 25.49 -29.09
C GLU A 69 8.44 24.33 -29.59
N PRO A 70 8.63 24.18 -30.93
CA PRO A 70 9.48 23.12 -31.44
C PRO A 70 10.91 23.28 -30.93
N PRO A 71 11.62 22.20 -30.59
CA PRO A 71 13.03 22.27 -30.25
C PRO A 71 13.84 22.71 -31.50
N PRO A 72 14.96 23.39 -31.33
CA PRO A 72 15.78 23.89 -32.45
C PRO A 72 16.17 22.79 -33.47
N GLU A 73 16.38 21.58 -32.99
CA GLU A 73 16.76 20.42 -33.76
C GLU A 73 15.65 19.91 -34.71
N ALA A 74 14.41 20.34 -34.47
CA ALA A 74 13.27 19.96 -35.31
C ALA A 74 13.25 20.64 -36.69
N GLY A 75 14.11 21.63 -36.91
CA GLY A 75 14.21 22.36 -38.19
C GLY A 75 12.93 23.09 -38.62
N VAL A 76 12.07 23.45 -37.65
CA VAL A 76 10.83 24.20 -37.93
C VAL A 76 11.17 25.67 -38.02
N GLU A 77 10.63 26.35 -39.04
CA GLU A 77 10.82 27.80 -39.27
C GLU A 77 10.38 28.63 -38.05
N SER A 78 11.13 29.69 -37.76
CA SER A 78 10.78 30.64 -36.69
C SER A 78 9.35 31.20 -36.87
N GLY A 79 8.59 31.20 -35.76
CA GLY A 79 7.21 31.70 -35.73
C GLY A 79 6.14 30.60 -35.88
N PHE A 80 6.53 29.35 -36.09
CA PHE A 80 5.61 28.20 -36.04
C PHE A 80 5.62 27.54 -34.64
N VAL A 81 4.51 26.96 -34.26
CA VAL A 81 4.33 26.16 -33.03
C VAL A 81 3.64 24.86 -33.41
N TRP A 82 3.91 23.82 -32.62
CA TRP A 82 3.19 22.56 -32.74
C TRP A 82 1.89 22.63 -31.93
N GLU A 83 0.80 22.19 -32.51
CA GLU A 83 -0.45 21.95 -31.80
C GLU A 83 -0.42 20.53 -31.22
N ALA A 84 -0.60 20.39 -29.91
CA ALA A 84 -0.73 19.08 -29.28
C ALA A 84 -2.08 18.46 -29.66
N LEU A 85 -2.07 17.20 -30.12
CA LEU A 85 -3.26 16.44 -30.48
C LEU A 85 -3.63 15.36 -29.44
N CYS A 86 -2.71 15.06 -28.53
CA CYS A 86 -2.89 14.08 -27.47
C CYS A 86 -2.19 14.57 -26.19
N ALA A 87 -2.52 13.95 -25.08
CA ALA A 87 -1.81 14.20 -23.83
C ALA A 87 -0.34 13.75 -23.92
N PHE A 88 0.53 14.31 -23.10
CA PHE A 88 1.95 13.95 -23.06
C PHE A 88 2.52 14.15 -21.65
N PRO A 89 3.65 13.49 -21.32
CA PRO A 89 4.33 13.65 -20.03
C PRO A 89 4.68 15.11 -19.74
N GLY A 90 4.40 15.58 -18.52
CA GLY A 90 4.61 16.96 -18.10
C GLY A 90 3.37 17.86 -18.22
N LEU A 91 2.36 17.46 -18.98
CA LEU A 91 1.09 18.17 -19.01
C LEU A 91 0.29 17.85 -17.73
N LYS A 92 -0.22 18.87 -17.04
CA LYS A 92 -0.91 18.73 -15.74
C LYS A 92 -2.15 17.83 -15.83
N GLY A 93 -2.93 17.92 -16.90
CA GLY A 93 -4.13 17.12 -17.15
C GLY A 93 -3.86 15.71 -17.70
N ALA A 94 -2.63 15.38 -18.13
CA ALA A 94 -2.34 14.12 -18.80
C ALA A 94 -2.66 12.87 -17.96
N PRO A 95 -2.36 12.80 -16.65
CA PRO A 95 -2.71 11.64 -15.83
C PRO A 95 -4.22 11.40 -15.77
N LYS A 96 -5.01 12.46 -15.66
CA LYS A 96 -6.48 12.37 -15.64
C LYS A 96 -7.06 12.00 -17.00
N ALA A 97 -6.54 12.57 -18.08
CA ALA A 97 -6.94 12.23 -19.45
C ALA A 97 -6.69 10.74 -19.74
N TRP A 98 -5.54 10.22 -19.33
CA TRP A 98 -5.22 8.80 -19.45
C TRP A 98 -6.14 7.92 -18.59
N GLU A 99 -6.40 8.32 -17.34
CA GLU A 99 -7.32 7.60 -16.46
C GLU A 99 -8.69 7.41 -17.12
N GLU A 100 -9.27 8.50 -17.63
CA GLU A 100 -10.59 8.47 -18.26
C GLU A 100 -10.59 7.71 -19.60
N HIS A 101 -9.51 7.84 -20.38
CA HIS A 101 -9.38 7.12 -21.64
C HIS A 101 -9.30 5.61 -21.41
N SER A 102 -8.40 5.16 -20.56
CA SER A 102 -8.23 3.73 -20.26
C SER A 102 -9.45 3.12 -19.57
N ALA A 103 -10.15 3.88 -18.70
CA ALA A 103 -11.39 3.45 -18.09
C ALA A 103 -12.49 3.21 -19.15
N LYS A 104 -12.66 4.15 -20.10
CA LYS A 104 -13.63 3.99 -21.19
C LYS A 104 -13.34 2.77 -22.06
N GLU A 105 -12.06 2.45 -22.31
CA GLU A 105 -11.73 1.25 -23.09
C GLU A 105 -12.05 -0.04 -22.33
N LEU A 106 -11.82 -0.08 -21.01
CA LEU A 106 -12.24 -1.20 -20.14
C LEU A 106 -13.78 -1.35 -20.12
N GLU A 107 -14.49 -0.22 -19.98
CA GLU A 107 -15.97 -0.21 -19.98
C GLU A 107 -16.56 -0.72 -21.31
N LYS A 108 -15.95 -0.37 -22.45
CA LYS A 108 -16.34 -0.91 -23.79
C LYS A 108 -16.13 -2.43 -23.88
N LEU A 109 -15.22 -3.01 -23.08
CA LEU A 109 -14.99 -4.44 -22.97
C LEU A 109 -15.90 -5.11 -21.91
N GLY A 110 -16.89 -4.36 -21.39
CA GLY A 110 -17.90 -4.86 -20.48
C GLY A 110 -17.46 -4.92 -19.01
N LEU A 111 -16.36 -4.24 -18.62
CA LEU A 111 -15.97 -4.14 -17.22
C LEU A 111 -16.62 -2.90 -16.59
N ASP A 112 -17.35 -3.10 -15.52
CA ASP A 112 -17.93 -2.01 -14.71
C ASP A 112 -16.86 -1.39 -13.82
N ARG A 113 -16.74 -0.07 -13.84
CA ARG A 113 -15.80 0.70 -13.01
C ARG A 113 -16.28 0.78 -11.56
N GLY A 114 -15.40 0.50 -10.58
CA GLY A 114 -15.67 0.65 -9.17
C GLY A 114 -15.96 2.11 -8.78
N ARG A 115 -16.90 2.28 -7.84
CA ARG A 115 -17.25 3.60 -7.29
C ARG A 115 -16.39 3.95 -6.08
N TYR A 116 -16.07 2.95 -5.25
CA TYR A 116 -15.22 3.11 -4.07
C TYR A 116 -13.75 3.27 -4.45
N ASP A 117 -13.28 2.49 -5.42
CA ASP A 117 -11.97 2.62 -6.02
C ASP A 117 -12.10 2.63 -7.55
N GLY A 118 -12.06 3.81 -8.15
CA GLY A 118 -12.21 4.03 -9.60
C GLY A 118 -11.09 3.45 -10.47
N CYS A 119 -10.08 2.80 -9.85
CA CYS A 119 -9.02 2.07 -10.53
C CYS A 119 -9.27 0.56 -10.57
N LEU A 120 -10.36 0.08 -9.95
CA LEU A 120 -10.82 -1.30 -10.01
C LEU A 120 -11.99 -1.44 -10.97
N PHE A 121 -12.03 -2.57 -11.68
CA PHE A 121 -13.04 -2.89 -12.67
C PHE A 121 -13.46 -4.35 -12.51
N VAL A 122 -14.73 -4.66 -12.80
CA VAL A 122 -15.27 -6.02 -12.72
C VAL A 122 -16.20 -6.32 -13.89
N ARG A 123 -16.07 -7.48 -14.49
CA ARG A 123 -17.00 -8.03 -15.47
C ARG A 123 -17.68 -9.24 -14.84
N PHE A 124 -18.95 -9.05 -14.48
CA PHE A 124 -19.70 -10.06 -13.71
C PHE A 124 -20.05 -11.31 -14.50
N ALA A 125 -20.14 -11.19 -15.83
CA ALA A 125 -20.55 -12.30 -16.71
C ALA A 125 -19.63 -13.53 -16.58
N ASP A 126 -18.34 -13.30 -16.38
CA ASP A 126 -17.30 -14.32 -16.33
C ASP A 126 -16.34 -14.13 -15.15
N ASN A 127 -16.69 -13.24 -14.23
CA ASN A 127 -15.91 -12.94 -13.02
C ASN A 127 -14.46 -12.51 -13.31
N VAL A 128 -14.27 -11.71 -14.35
CA VAL A 128 -13.00 -11.08 -14.66
C VAL A 128 -12.91 -9.76 -13.89
N LYS A 129 -11.79 -9.52 -13.22
CA LYS A 129 -11.50 -8.28 -12.52
C LYS A 129 -10.21 -7.66 -13.04
N ALA A 130 -10.11 -6.34 -12.98
CA ALA A 130 -8.90 -5.61 -13.34
C ALA A 130 -8.60 -4.51 -12.33
N GLY A 131 -7.33 -4.30 -12.06
CA GLY A 131 -6.79 -3.16 -11.33
C GLY A 131 -5.82 -2.41 -12.24
N ARG A 132 -5.96 -1.09 -12.33
CA ARG A 132 -5.10 -0.23 -13.13
C ARG A 132 -4.34 0.74 -12.23
N HIS A 133 -3.04 0.80 -12.39
CA HIS A 133 -2.17 1.79 -11.73
C HIS A 133 -1.35 2.51 -12.79
N ALA A 134 -1.73 3.74 -13.12
CA ALA A 134 -1.16 4.50 -14.24
C ALA A 134 -1.22 3.69 -15.54
N ASP A 135 -0.07 3.27 -16.05
CA ASP A 135 0.15 2.45 -17.25
C ASP A 135 0.18 0.93 -16.97
N ASP A 136 0.30 0.51 -15.72
CA ASP A 136 0.31 -0.89 -15.30
C ASP A 136 -1.11 -1.45 -15.11
N PHE A 137 -1.36 -2.66 -15.62
CA PHE A 137 -2.60 -3.42 -15.46
C PHE A 137 -2.34 -4.76 -14.76
N MET A 138 -3.18 -5.09 -13.78
CA MET A 138 -3.30 -6.41 -13.19
C MET A 138 -4.72 -6.91 -13.44
N THR A 139 -4.85 -8.04 -14.13
CA THR A 139 -6.15 -8.65 -14.44
C THR A 139 -6.24 -10.04 -13.87
N THR A 140 -7.41 -10.43 -13.39
CA THR A 140 -7.68 -11.73 -12.79
C THR A 140 -8.96 -12.33 -13.36
N GLY A 141 -8.99 -13.64 -13.58
CA GLY A 141 -10.15 -14.34 -14.13
C GLY A 141 -9.80 -15.74 -14.63
N PRO A 142 -10.78 -16.46 -15.22
CA PRO A 142 -10.48 -17.71 -15.91
C PRO A 142 -9.52 -17.46 -17.08
N ALA A 143 -8.56 -18.38 -17.30
CA ALA A 143 -7.43 -18.16 -18.20
C ALA A 143 -7.83 -17.78 -19.63
N GLN A 144 -8.84 -18.46 -20.20
CA GLN A 144 -9.32 -18.18 -21.56
C GLN A 144 -9.90 -16.75 -21.70
N GLN A 145 -10.67 -16.32 -20.71
CA GLN A 145 -11.26 -14.97 -20.67
C GLN A 145 -10.21 -13.88 -20.50
N LEU A 146 -9.14 -14.18 -19.74
CA LEU A 146 -7.99 -13.26 -19.62
C LEU A 146 -7.22 -13.16 -20.93
N ASP A 147 -6.99 -14.28 -21.62
CA ASP A 147 -6.31 -14.26 -22.92
C ASP A 147 -7.06 -13.37 -23.93
N GLN A 148 -8.38 -13.47 -23.97
CA GLN A 148 -9.20 -12.61 -24.83
C GLN A 148 -9.13 -11.14 -24.38
N LEU A 149 -9.33 -10.88 -23.09
CA LEU A 149 -9.26 -9.50 -22.56
C LEU A 149 -7.91 -8.85 -22.84
N MET A 150 -6.80 -9.57 -22.62
CA MET A 150 -5.46 -9.01 -22.84
C MET A 150 -5.17 -8.78 -24.33
N ALA A 151 -5.71 -9.61 -25.24
CA ALA A 151 -5.65 -9.38 -26.66
C ALA A 151 -6.43 -8.11 -27.07
N ASP A 152 -7.69 -8.00 -26.61
CA ASP A 152 -8.56 -6.86 -26.90
C ASP A 152 -7.99 -5.53 -26.34
N LEU A 153 -7.42 -5.57 -25.12
CA LEU A 153 -6.72 -4.41 -24.54
C LEU A 153 -5.44 -4.07 -25.29
N GLY A 154 -4.71 -5.08 -25.77
CA GLY A 154 -3.49 -4.91 -26.57
C GLY A 154 -3.76 -4.15 -27.88
N GLU A 155 -4.89 -4.43 -28.53
CA GLU A 155 -5.31 -3.71 -29.73
C GLU A 155 -5.70 -2.26 -29.44
N LYS A 156 -6.37 -2.01 -28.31
CA LYS A 156 -6.93 -0.69 -27.94
C LYS A 156 -5.94 0.21 -27.23
N LEU A 157 -5.15 -0.34 -26.32
CA LEU A 157 -4.26 0.40 -25.41
C LEU A 157 -2.78 0.09 -25.63
N LYS A 158 -2.41 -0.58 -26.72
CA LYS A 158 -1.02 -0.93 -27.06
C LYS A 158 -0.25 -1.53 -25.85
N LEU A 159 -0.86 -2.53 -25.21
CA LEU A 159 -0.19 -3.28 -24.15
C LEU A 159 1.06 -3.98 -24.70
N ARG A 160 2.10 -3.98 -23.91
CA ARG A 160 3.34 -4.72 -24.14
C ARG A 160 3.68 -5.51 -22.89
N ASP A 161 4.64 -6.41 -23.04
CA ASP A 161 5.22 -7.18 -21.92
C ASP A 161 4.15 -7.89 -21.07
N VAL A 162 3.10 -8.45 -21.75
CA VAL A 162 2.05 -9.20 -21.06
C VAL A 162 2.63 -10.45 -20.43
N VAL A 163 2.65 -10.49 -19.09
CA VAL A 163 3.12 -11.63 -18.30
C VAL A 163 1.92 -12.39 -17.76
N LYS A 164 1.89 -13.70 -18.02
CA LYS A 164 0.83 -14.62 -17.60
C LYS A 164 1.29 -15.43 -16.39
N LEU A 165 0.58 -15.29 -15.28
CA LEU A 165 0.83 -16.04 -14.05
C LEU A 165 -0.24 -17.14 -13.91
N TYR A 166 -0.17 -18.13 -14.78
CA TYR A 166 -1.19 -19.19 -14.93
C TYR A 166 -0.82 -20.47 -14.20
N ARG A 167 0.47 -20.77 -14.07
CA ARG A 167 0.99 -22.02 -13.48
C ARG A 167 1.93 -21.73 -12.32
N PRO A 168 2.02 -22.60 -11.32
CA PRO A 168 3.06 -22.50 -10.31
C PRO A 168 4.44 -22.37 -10.94
N GLY A 169 5.24 -21.41 -10.49
CA GLY A 169 6.54 -21.03 -11.04
C GLY A 169 6.51 -19.81 -11.95
N ASP A 170 5.37 -19.45 -12.55
CA ASP A 170 5.26 -18.22 -13.33
C ASP A 170 5.47 -17.01 -12.41
N GLU A 171 6.24 -16.04 -12.89
CA GLU A 171 6.50 -14.80 -12.15
C GLU A 171 6.50 -13.57 -13.05
N GLY A 172 6.19 -12.43 -12.47
CA GLY A 172 6.20 -11.14 -13.14
C GLY A 172 6.44 -10.00 -12.15
N THR A 173 6.68 -8.82 -12.70
CA THR A 173 6.84 -7.60 -11.91
C THR A 173 5.62 -6.70 -12.07
N PHE A 174 5.08 -6.22 -10.96
CA PHE A 174 3.98 -5.25 -10.90
C PHE A 174 4.29 -4.21 -9.83
N LEU A 175 4.25 -2.93 -10.15
CA LEU A 175 4.57 -1.82 -9.23
C LEU A 175 5.88 -2.01 -8.45
N SER A 176 6.93 -2.46 -9.14
CA SER A 176 8.22 -2.77 -8.51
C SER A 176 8.19 -3.93 -7.51
N MET A 177 7.14 -4.72 -7.49
CA MET A 177 7.03 -5.96 -6.72
C MET A 177 7.15 -7.16 -7.64
N ARG A 178 7.88 -8.17 -7.22
CA ARG A 178 7.82 -9.50 -7.84
C ARG A 178 6.57 -10.22 -7.34
N VAL A 179 5.71 -10.63 -8.26
CA VAL A 179 4.54 -11.48 -8.01
C VAL A 179 4.83 -12.82 -8.64
N ARG A 180 4.77 -13.89 -7.88
CA ARG A 180 5.01 -15.26 -8.35
C ARG A 180 3.81 -16.14 -8.02
N ARG A 181 3.35 -16.90 -8.99
CA ARG A 181 2.35 -17.97 -8.78
C ARG A 181 3.00 -19.14 -8.05
N ILE A 182 2.38 -19.61 -6.99
CA ILE A 182 2.77 -20.81 -6.27
C ILE A 182 1.57 -21.75 -6.17
N GLU A 183 1.77 -22.96 -5.65
CA GLU A 183 0.66 -23.87 -5.38
C GLU A 183 -0.32 -23.25 -4.38
N GLY A 184 -1.59 -23.19 -4.77
CA GLY A 184 -2.67 -22.63 -3.96
C GLY A 184 -2.68 -21.09 -3.81
N GLY A 185 -1.80 -20.34 -4.46
CA GLY A 185 -1.80 -18.88 -4.30
C GLY A 185 -0.65 -18.14 -4.98
N PHE A 186 -0.21 -17.05 -4.34
CA PHE A 186 0.84 -16.18 -4.86
C PHE A 186 1.83 -15.81 -3.76
N THR A 187 3.04 -15.42 -4.15
CA THR A 187 3.97 -14.68 -3.26
C THR A 187 4.23 -13.29 -3.82
N ILE A 188 4.44 -12.35 -2.92
CA ILE A 188 4.82 -10.97 -3.24
C ILE A 188 6.14 -10.64 -2.52
N LYS A 189 7.07 -10.04 -3.25
CA LYS A 189 8.36 -9.59 -2.72
C LYS A 189 8.72 -8.24 -3.31
N GLY A 190 9.26 -7.33 -2.50
CA GLY A 190 9.89 -6.10 -2.98
C GLY A 190 11.15 -6.38 -3.78
N LYS A 191 11.65 -5.40 -4.54
CA LYS A 191 12.89 -5.54 -5.32
C LYS A 191 14.10 -5.77 -4.41
N ASP A 192 14.90 -6.78 -4.71
CA ASP A 192 16.15 -7.10 -3.99
C ASP A 192 17.17 -5.96 -4.05
N SER A 193 17.21 -5.23 -5.18
CA SER A 193 18.08 -4.06 -5.35
C SER A 193 17.85 -2.96 -4.31
N MET A 194 16.64 -2.85 -3.74
CA MET A 194 16.39 -1.86 -2.67
C MET A 194 17.18 -2.18 -1.41
N VAL A 195 17.33 -3.47 -1.09
CA VAL A 195 18.14 -3.91 0.06
C VAL A 195 19.63 -3.68 -0.24
N ASP A 196 20.08 -4.02 -1.45
CA ASP A 196 21.48 -3.78 -1.87
C ASP A 196 21.84 -2.30 -1.79
N ASP A 197 21.00 -1.44 -2.32
CA ASP A 197 21.20 -0.01 -2.26
C ASP A 197 21.26 0.55 -0.82
N ILE A 198 20.44 0.01 0.11
CA ILE A 198 20.48 0.41 1.53
C ILE A 198 21.80 -0.02 2.14
N LEU A 199 22.27 -1.24 1.86
CA LEU A 199 23.53 -1.75 2.39
C LEU A 199 24.72 -0.95 1.85
N GLN A 200 24.73 -0.64 0.57
CA GLN A 200 25.76 0.19 -0.07
C GLN A 200 25.79 1.61 0.51
N ASP A 201 24.61 2.27 0.65
CA ASP A 201 24.51 3.61 1.23
C ASP A 201 25.07 3.68 2.66
N LEU A 202 25.02 2.58 3.41
CA LEU A 202 25.44 2.47 4.80
C LEU A 202 26.84 1.82 4.98
N GLY A 203 27.47 1.33 3.89
CA GLY A 203 28.73 0.61 3.95
C GLY A 203 28.64 -0.69 4.75
N LEU A 204 27.57 -1.47 4.51
CA LEU A 204 27.22 -2.68 5.26
C LEU A 204 27.14 -3.94 4.39
N GLU A 205 27.74 -3.94 3.20
CA GLU A 205 27.69 -5.05 2.25
C GLU A 205 28.21 -6.37 2.85
N ASP A 206 29.29 -6.28 3.63
CA ASP A 206 29.94 -7.42 4.30
C ASP A 206 29.52 -7.57 5.79
N ALA A 207 28.47 -6.87 6.21
CA ALA A 207 28.07 -6.87 7.62
C ALA A 207 27.38 -8.18 8.01
N LYS A 208 27.58 -8.61 9.27
CA LYS A 208 26.87 -9.77 9.79
C LYS A 208 25.36 -9.45 10.02
N ALA A 209 24.51 -10.38 9.59
CA ALA A 209 23.07 -10.30 9.84
C ALA A 209 22.71 -10.20 11.33
N THR A 210 21.61 -9.54 11.62
CA THR A 210 20.96 -9.58 12.95
C THR A 210 19.64 -10.34 12.86
N ILE A 211 19.16 -10.83 14.00
CA ILE A 211 18.01 -11.74 14.09
C ILE A 211 16.70 -10.97 14.28
N VAL A 212 16.76 -9.74 14.81
CA VAL A 212 15.60 -8.88 15.04
C VAL A 212 15.86 -7.49 14.47
N PRO A 213 14.83 -6.82 13.91
CA PRO A 213 15.00 -5.51 13.29
C PRO A 213 15.27 -4.40 14.30
N GLU A 214 14.82 -4.59 15.54
CA GLU A 214 14.86 -3.60 16.59
C GLU A 214 15.25 -4.20 17.93
N THR A 215 15.71 -3.35 18.86
CA THR A 215 15.85 -3.68 20.28
C THR A 215 15.31 -2.53 21.11
N LYS A 216 14.82 -2.82 22.31
CA LYS A 216 14.60 -1.77 23.31
C LYS A 216 15.95 -1.14 23.61
N VAL A 217 16.08 0.15 23.37
CA VAL A 217 17.30 0.89 23.68
C VAL A 217 17.20 1.32 25.15
N GLU A 218 17.96 0.67 26.01
CA GLU A 218 17.85 0.86 27.48
C GLU A 218 18.62 2.08 27.99
N THR A 219 19.65 2.55 27.30
CA THR A 219 20.49 3.66 27.78
C THR A 219 20.61 4.78 26.75
N LYS A 220 20.30 6.00 27.18
CA LYS A 220 20.59 7.23 26.44
C LYS A 220 22.02 7.69 26.80
N SER A 221 22.95 7.56 25.85
CA SER A 221 24.20 8.36 25.88
C SER A 221 23.88 9.78 25.42
N LYS A 222 24.57 10.79 25.96
CA LYS A 222 24.45 12.16 25.48
C LYS A 222 24.85 12.29 24.01
N ASP A 223 25.80 11.47 23.55
CA ASP A 223 26.28 11.44 22.17
C ASP A 223 25.24 10.88 21.21
N ASP A 224 24.30 10.04 21.66
CA ASP A 224 23.24 9.48 20.83
C ASP A 224 22.28 10.54 20.28
N GLU A 225 22.17 11.69 20.92
CA GLU A 225 21.31 12.82 20.50
C GLU A 225 22.01 13.77 19.55
N GLN A 226 23.30 13.58 19.26
CA GLN A 226 24.03 14.37 18.28
C GLN A 226 23.40 14.20 16.88
N LYS A 227 23.16 15.33 16.21
CA LYS A 227 22.64 15.34 14.84
C LYS A 227 23.70 14.82 13.87
N LEU A 228 23.23 14.13 12.84
CA LEU A 228 24.07 13.69 11.74
C LEU A 228 24.55 14.85 10.90
N GLU A 229 25.72 14.71 10.27
CA GLU A 229 26.21 15.63 9.25
C GLU A 229 25.27 15.63 8.02
N ALA A 230 25.25 16.70 7.24
CA ALA A 230 24.31 16.90 6.13
C ALA A 230 24.32 15.75 5.10
N SER A 231 25.51 15.23 4.77
CA SER A 231 25.68 14.09 3.86
C SER A 231 25.00 12.81 4.39
N ASP A 232 25.18 12.54 5.68
CA ASP A 232 24.60 11.35 6.33
C ASP A 232 23.11 11.50 6.56
N GLN A 233 22.59 12.73 6.79
CA GLN A 233 21.16 13.00 6.83
C GLN A 233 20.49 12.65 5.49
N LEU A 234 21.14 12.98 4.35
CA LEU A 234 20.61 12.66 3.03
C LEU A 234 20.57 11.14 2.79
N LYS A 235 21.66 10.43 3.13
CA LYS A 235 21.70 8.95 3.07
C LYS A 235 20.63 8.33 3.95
N TYR A 236 20.48 8.82 5.19
CA TYR A 236 19.46 8.36 6.13
C TYR A 236 18.05 8.45 5.53
N ARG A 237 17.67 9.64 5.02
CA ARG A 237 16.35 9.86 4.40
C ARG A 237 16.12 8.97 3.19
N ARG A 238 17.14 8.77 2.35
CA ARG A 238 17.07 7.87 1.18
C ARG A 238 16.84 6.43 1.59
N CYS A 239 17.59 5.93 2.57
CA CYS A 239 17.42 4.56 3.09
C CYS A 239 16.04 4.36 3.72
N VAL A 240 15.56 5.30 4.55
CA VAL A 240 14.22 5.22 5.14
C VAL A 240 13.13 5.26 4.07
N GLY A 241 13.31 6.07 3.02
CA GLY A 241 12.40 6.10 1.86
C GLY A 241 12.29 4.72 1.16
N LYS A 242 13.42 4.02 0.97
CA LYS A 242 13.44 2.64 0.43
C LYS A 242 12.77 1.65 1.37
N LEU A 243 13.00 1.76 2.68
CA LEU A 243 12.33 0.92 3.69
C LEU A 243 10.80 1.10 3.67
N LEU A 244 10.31 2.33 3.49
CA LEU A 244 8.88 2.61 3.37
C LEU A 244 8.24 1.92 2.15
N GLN A 245 8.98 1.71 1.06
CA GLN A 245 8.49 0.95 -0.10
C GLN A 245 8.45 -0.57 0.18
N LEU A 246 9.29 -1.09 1.06
CA LEU A 246 9.27 -2.50 1.49
C LEU A 246 8.16 -2.78 2.52
N ALA A 247 7.80 -1.78 3.34
CA ALA A 247 6.88 -1.92 4.45
C ALA A 247 5.55 -2.64 4.14
N PRO A 248 4.87 -2.39 3.00
CA PRO A 248 3.59 -3.03 2.71
C PRO A 248 3.62 -4.55 2.59
N HIS A 249 4.80 -5.14 2.37
CA HIS A 249 4.99 -6.60 2.22
C HIS A 249 5.74 -7.22 3.38
N ARG A 250 6.19 -6.41 4.34
CA ARG A 250 7.07 -6.76 5.43
C ARG A 250 6.53 -6.22 6.75
N ALA A 251 5.48 -6.86 7.27
CA ALA A 251 4.87 -6.48 8.55
C ALA A 251 5.88 -6.53 9.72
N ASP A 252 6.85 -7.41 9.64
CA ASP A 252 7.93 -7.61 10.62
C ASP A 252 8.86 -6.39 10.83
N ILE A 253 8.95 -5.49 9.86
CA ILE A 253 9.79 -4.28 9.94
C ILE A 253 9.00 -2.98 10.09
N GLN A 254 7.68 -3.01 10.01
CA GLN A 254 6.87 -1.77 9.97
C GLN A 254 6.99 -0.91 11.21
N HIS A 255 7.02 -1.51 12.42
CA HIS A 255 7.21 -0.74 13.64
C HIS A 255 8.55 0.01 13.61
N GLY A 256 9.65 -0.69 13.28
CA GLY A 256 10.97 -0.08 13.16
C GLY A 256 11.05 1.01 12.13
N ILE A 257 10.40 0.83 10.98
CA ILE A 257 10.28 1.88 9.95
C ILE A 257 9.54 3.09 10.51
N GLY A 258 8.44 2.88 11.24
CA GLY A 258 7.72 3.96 11.92
C GLY A 258 8.59 4.72 12.92
N VAL A 259 9.48 4.03 13.65
CA VAL A 259 10.47 4.65 14.53
C VAL A 259 11.49 5.47 13.75
N LEU A 260 12.06 4.92 12.67
CA LEU A 260 13.05 5.59 11.83
C LEU A 260 12.46 6.80 11.10
N SER A 261 11.23 6.71 10.61
CA SER A 261 10.56 7.81 9.90
C SER A 261 10.39 9.06 10.77
N ARG A 262 10.25 8.92 12.07
CA ARG A 262 10.15 10.05 13.01
C ARG A 262 11.45 10.87 13.08
N GLY A 263 12.59 10.23 12.84
CA GLY A 263 13.90 10.88 12.81
C GLY A 263 14.22 11.61 11.51
N MET A 264 13.42 11.46 10.43
CA MET A 264 13.80 11.97 9.09
C MET A 264 14.03 13.48 9.00
N ALA A 265 13.33 14.27 9.81
CA ALA A 265 13.51 15.73 9.81
C ALA A 265 14.89 16.14 10.34
N ASN A 266 15.32 15.56 11.45
CA ASN A 266 16.57 15.83 12.13
C ASN A 266 17.17 14.52 12.67
N PRO A 267 17.74 13.66 11.81
CA PRO A 267 18.24 12.35 12.24
C PRO A 267 19.48 12.49 13.13
N THR A 268 19.54 11.64 14.14
CA THR A 268 20.60 11.59 15.14
C THR A 268 21.50 10.36 14.96
N LEU A 269 22.65 10.31 15.65
CA LEU A 269 23.51 9.12 15.68
C LEU A 269 22.76 7.86 16.15
N ARG A 270 21.84 8.02 17.12
CA ARG A 270 20.95 6.94 17.54
C ARG A 270 20.07 6.42 16.39
N ASP A 271 19.49 7.31 15.62
CA ASP A 271 18.63 6.92 14.51
C ASP A 271 19.45 6.22 13.42
N GLN A 272 20.69 6.64 13.19
CA GLN A 272 21.61 5.94 12.28
C GLN A 272 21.97 4.53 12.79
N GLN A 273 22.20 4.36 14.10
CA GLN A 273 22.46 3.04 14.67
C GLN A 273 21.26 2.10 14.51
N ARG A 274 20.04 2.61 14.73
CA ARG A 274 18.79 1.86 14.48
C ARG A 274 18.65 1.48 13.01
N LEU A 275 18.94 2.42 12.10
CA LEU A 275 18.91 2.16 10.66
C LEU A 275 19.93 1.08 10.26
N LYS A 276 21.17 1.16 10.77
CA LYS A 276 22.19 0.11 10.53
C LYS A 276 21.75 -1.25 11.07
N LYS A 277 21.06 -1.30 12.21
CA LYS A 277 20.51 -2.54 12.74
C LYS A 277 19.41 -3.11 11.84
N MET A 278 18.47 -2.26 11.38
CA MET A 278 17.44 -2.64 10.44
C MET A 278 18.05 -3.17 9.12
N ALA A 279 19.07 -2.51 8.59
CA ALA A 279 19.78 -2.95 7.39
C ALA A 279 20.41 -4.33 7.58
N ARG A 280 21.07 -4.57 8.71
CA ARG A 280 21.64 -5.90 9.05
C ARG A 280 20.57 -6.99 9.22
N TYR A 281 19.37 -6.63 9.69
CA TYR A 281 18.25 -7.56 9.72
C TYR A 281 17.78 -7.93 8.31
N LEU A 282 17.77 -6.98 7.37
CA LEU A 282 17.42 -7.25 5.98
C LEU A 282 18.42 -8.19 5.28
N ILE A 283 19.70 -8.22 5.68
CA ILE A 283 20.66 -9.22 5.20
C ILE A 283 20.16 -10.65 5.51
N GLY A 284 19.77 -10.90 6.76
CA GLY A 284 19.30 -12.21 7.21
C GLY A 284 17.88 -12.59 6.77
N THR A 285 17.14 -11.62 6.23
CA THR A 285 15.75 -11.79 5.80
C THR A 285 15.52 -11.37 4.34
N ARG A 286 16.58 -11.42 3.54
CA ARG A 286 16.56 -11.01 2.14
C ARG A 286 15.57 -11.83 1.31
N ASP A 287 15.47 -13.14 1.60
CA ASP A 287 14.62 -14.08 0.86
C ASP A 287 13.16 -14.12 1.36
N VAL A 288 12.82 -13.25 2.30
CA VAL A 288 11.46 -13.22 2.85
C VAL A 288 10.47 -12.67 1.83
N GLU A 289 9.41 -13.44 1.61
CA GLU A 289 8.28 -13.13 0.75
C GLU A 289 6.98 -13.13 1.58
N LEU A 290 6.00 -12.34 1.17
CA LEU A 290 4.63 -12.41 1.68
C LEU A 290 3.85 -13.42 0.84
N ALA A 291 3.43 -14.52 1.45
CA ALA A 291 2.57 -15.52 0.82
C ALA A 291 1.09 -15.14 0.97
N LEU A 292 0.39 -15.14 -0.15
CA LEU A 292 -1.06 -15.00 -0.26
C LEU A 292 -1.63 -16.36 -0.65
N VAL A 293 -1.73 -17.23 0.34
CA VAL A 293 -2.31 -18.60 0.19
C VAL A 293 -3.53 -18.62 1.09
N PRO A 294 -4.74 -18.57 0.50
CA PRO A 294 -5.97 -18.62 1.27
C PRO A 294 -6.03 -19.86 2.16
N GLY A 295 -6.52 -19.67 3.40
CA GLY A 295 -6.77 -20.77 4.33
C GLY A 295 -7.98 -21.62 3.93
N THR A 296 -8.35 -22.57 4.78
CA THR A 296 -9.62 -23.29 4.66
C THR A 296 -10.77 -22.27 4.64
N PRO A 297 -11.82 -22.53 3.82
CA PRO A 297 -13.00 -21.67 3.79
C PRO A 297 -13.55 -21.44 5.21
N SER A 298 -13.77 -20.19 5.56
CA SER A 298 -14.29 -19.77 6.85
C SER A 298 -15.36 -18.71 6.62
N ASP A 299 -16.35 -18.64 7.51
CA ASP A 299 -17.37 -17.59 7.51
C ASP A 299 -16.74 -16.19 7.81
N GLU A 300 -15.55 -16.18 8.41
CA GLU A 300 -14.78 -14.96 8.70
C GLU A 300 -13.86 -14.58 7.53
N VAL A 301 -14.47 -14.12 6.46
CA VAL A 301 -13.77 -13.75 5.22
C VAL A 301 -12.82 -12.56 5.43
N VAL A 302 -13.23 -11.58 6.24
CA VAL A 302 -12.43 -10.39 6.57
C VAL A 302 -12.19 -10.32 8.07
N GLN A 303 -10.93 -10.37 8.46
CA GLN A 303 -10.49 -10.28 9.85
C GLN A 303 -9.52 -9.11 10.01
N VAL A 304 -9.65 -8.37 11.10
CA VAL A 304 -8.73 -7.28 11.44
C VAL A 304 -8.23 -7.46 12.86
N TYR A 305 -6.93 -7.61 13.03
CA TYR A 305 -6.27 -7.65 14.32
C TYR A 305 -5.71 -6.28 14.65
N VAL A 306 -5.95 -5.78 15.85
CA VAL A 306 -5.44 -4.48 16.30
C VAL A 306 -4.80 -4.57 17.66
N ASP A 307 -3.81 -3.71 17.89
CA ASP A 307 -3.09 -3.52 19.15
C ASP A 307 -2.73 -2.05 19.31
N ALA A 308 -2.49 -1.63 20.55
CA ALA A 308 -1.92 -0.32 20.83
C ALA A 308 -0.86 -0.39 21.94
N ASP A 309 0.33 0.12 21.66
CA ASP A 309 1.31 0.40 22.70
C ASP A 309 1.00 1.74 23.38
N TRP A 310 0.78 1.68 24.71
CA TRP A 310 0.40 2.88 25.46
C TRP A 310 1.63 3.63 25.95
N SER A 311 1.81 4.86 25.43
CA SER A 311 2.75 5.87 25.96
C SER A 311 4.21 5.40 26.10
N ASP A 312 4.75 4.67 25.12
CA ASP A 312 6.12 4.09 25.18
C ASP A 312 7.22 5.16 25.30
N LYS A 313 6.95 6.41 24.92
CA LYS A 313 7.96 7.49 24.97
C LYS A 313 7.57 8.64 25.87
N LYS A 314 8.51 9.00 26.78
CA LYS A 314 8.35 10.14 27.71
C LYS A 314 8.26 11.50 27.01
N GLU A 315 8.75 11.62 25.77
CA GLU A 315 8.89 12.91 25.04
C GLU A 315 7.57 13.48 24.57
N ASP A 316 6.64 12.67 24.09
CA ASP A 316 5.34 13.11 23.59
C ASP A 316 4.16 12.24 24.00
N ARG A 317 4.43 11.16 24.71
CA ARG A 317 3.43 10.23 25.33
C ARG A 317 2.32 9.74 24.39
N ARG A 318 2.50 9.85 23.07
CA ARG A 318 1.53 9.36 22.10
C ARG A 318 1.73 7.87 21.88
N SER A 319 0.64 7.14 21.86
CA SER A 319 0.60 5.71 21.58
C SER A 319 0.80 5.40 20.11
N THR A 320 1.20 4.17 19.81
CA THR A 320 1.27 3.61 18.46
C THR A 320 0.14 2.60 18.32
N SER A 321 -0.69 2.72 17.27
CA SER A 321 -1.67 1.71 16.87
C SER A 321 -1.09 0.84 15.77
N GLY A 322 -1.17 -0.47 15.96
CA GLY A 322 -0.88 -1.48 14.96
C GLY A 322 -2.15 -2.16 14.47
N GLY A 323 -2.18 -2.56 13.21
CA GLY A 323 -3.27 -3.36 12.70
C GLY A 323 -2.88 -4.18 11.48
N ILE A 324 -3.54 -5.32 11.34
CA ILE A 324 -3.41 -6.24 10.20
C ILE A 324 -4.79 -6.60 9.71
N LEU A 325 -5.05 -6.38 8.44
CA LEU A 325 -6.28 -6.79 7.76
C LEU A 325 -6.00 -8.03 6.92
N LEU A 326 -6.77 -9.07 7.18
CA LEU A 326 -6.74 -10.32 6.46
C LEU A 326 -7.99 -10.46 5.59
N TYR A 327 -7.81 -10.96 4.38
CA TYR A 327 -8.85 -11.40 3.47
C TYR A 327 -8.62 -12.86 3.12
N HIS A 328 -9.56 -13.73 3.45
CA HIS A 328 -9.40 -15.20 3.39
C HIS A 328 -8.11 -15.71 4.06
N GLY A 329 -7.75 -15.13 5.21
CA GLY A 329 -6.52 -15.49 5.93
C GLY A 329 -5.22 -14.89 5.39
N CYS A 330 -5.26 -14.16 4.26
CA CYS A 330 -4.10 -13.54 3.64
C CYS A 330 -3.98 -12.05 4.02
N VAL A 331 -2.79 -11.58 4.33
CA VAL A 331 -2.55 -10.16 4.65
C VAL A 331 -2.69 -9.29 3.41
N VAL A 332 -3.72 -8.46 3.38
CA VAL A 332 -3.92 -7.45 2.34
C VAL A 332 -3.47 -6.06 2.80
N ALA A 333 -3.61 -5.74 4.08
CA ALA A 333 -3.10 -4.51 4.68
C ALA A 333 -2.44 -4.75 6.03
N SER A 334 -1.44 -3.93 6.35
CA SER A 334 -0.86 -3.82 7.68
C SER A 334 -0.37 -2.40 7.91
N TRP A 335 -0.43 -1.93 9.15
CA TRP A 335 -0.01 -0.58 9.51
C TRP A 335 0.53 -0.49 10.92
N SER A 336 1.50 0.41 11.10
CA SER A 336 2.01 0.89 12.38
C SER A 336 1.91 2.41 12.37
N ARG A 337 0.93 2.97 13.05
CA ARG A 337 0.60 4.41 12.98
C ARG A 337 0.61 5.03 14.37
N ARG A 338 1.26 6.18 14.49
CA ARG A 338 1.19 6.96 15.72
C ARG A 338 -0.18 7.59 15.88
N GLN A 339 -0.75 7.51 17.09
CA GLN A 339 -2.03 8.12 17.39
C GLN A 339 -1.94 9.66 17.34
N ALA A 340 -2.92 10.30 16.76
CA ALA A 340 -2.98 11.77 16.68
C ALA A 340 -3.24 12.42 18.04
N CYS A 341 -3.95 11.71 18.93
CA CYS A 341 -4.33 12.17 20.27
C CYS A 341 -3.49 11.46 21.34
N LEU A 342 -3.35 12.10 22.49
CA LEU A 342 -2.83 11.47 23.69
C LEU A 342 -3.93 10.60 24.32
N ALA A 343 -3.62 9.34 24.54
CA ALA A 343 -4.50 8.45 25.29
C ALA A 343 -4.22 8.56 26.80
N LEU A 344 -5.26 8.78 27.59
CA LEU A 344 -5.16 8.93 29.06
C LEU A 344 -5.09 7.58 29.79
N SER A 345 -5.33 6.48 29.08
CA SER A 345 -5.23 5.12 29.62
C SER A 345 -4.89 4.10 28.51
N SER A 346 -4.40 2.93 28.90
CA SER A 346 -4.19 1.81 27.96
C SER A 346 -5.50 1.41 27.27
N ALA A 347 -6.62 1.36 27.98
CA ALA A 347 -7.92 1.05 27.38
C ALA A 347 -8.35 2.07 26.32
N GLU A 348 -8.00 3.34 26.49
CA GLU A 348 -8.28 4.38 25.50
C GLU A 348 -7.40 4.24 24.26
N SER A 349 -6.08 3.96 24.42
CA SER A 349 -5.21 3.72 23.27
C SER A 349 -5.67 2.52 22.44
N GLU A 350 -6.12 1.46 23.10
CA GLU A 350 -6.70 0.29 22.44
C GLU A 350 -8.01 0.61 21.70
N LEU A 351 -8.84 1.48 22.28
CA LEU A 351 -10.07 1.91 21.62
C LEU A 351 -9.79 2.76 20.37
N TYR A 352 -8.71 3.56 20.37
CA TYR A 352 -8.24 4.26 19.17
C TYR A 352 -7.73 3.29 18.10
N ALA A 353 -7.06 2.20 18.50
CA ALA A 353 -6.64 1.16 17.57
C ALA A 353 -7.85 0.44 16.95
N LEU A 354 -8.86 0.07 17.77
CA LEU A 354 -10.13 -0.48 17.28
C LEU A 354 -10.83 0.45 16.30
N GLY A 355 -10.89 1.76 16.59
CA GLY A 355 -11.48 2.76 15.69
C GLY A 355 -10.75 2.84 14.36
N SER A 356 -9.41 2.80 14.37
CA SER A 356 -8.61 2.77 13.15
C SER A 356 -8.85 1.48 12.35
N GLY A 357 -8.85 0.33 13.00
CA GLY A 357 -9.14 -0.97 12.36
C GLY A 357 -10.54 -1.05 11.78
N ALA A 358 -11.53 -0.46 12.46
CA ALA A 358 -12.92 -0.43 12.00
C ALA A 358 -13.08 0.35 10.69
N VAL A 359 -12.39 1.48 10.54
CA VAL A 359 -12.43 2.28 9.30
C VAL A 359 -11.83 1.50 8.13
N GLU A 360 -10.67 0.87 8.32
CA GLU A 360 -10.02 0.02 7.29
C GLU A 360 -10.92 -1.17 6.92
N ALA A 361 -11.51 -1.85 7.92
CA ALA A 361 -12.41 -2.98 7.72
C ALA A 361 -13.66 -2.63 6.91
N LEU A 362 -14.34 -1.53 7.28
CA LEU A 362 -15.55 -1.07 6.60
C LEU A 362 -15.26 -0.60 5.18
N GLY A 363 -14.15 0.12 4.98
CA GLY A 363 -13.70 0.53 3.65
C GLY A 363 -13.47 -0.68 2.74
N PHE A 364 -12.74 -1.68 3.25
CA PHE A 364 -12.45 -2.89 2.50
C PHE A 364 -13.72 -3.71 2.20
N ALA A 365 -14.63 -3.84 3.18
CA ALA A 365 -15.92 -4.50 2.97
C ALA A 365 -16.79 -3.76 1.94
N THR A 366 -16.74 -2.43 1.89
CA THR A 366 -17.43 -1.63 0.87
C THR A 366 -16.91 -1.95 -0.53
N MET A 367 -15.59 -2.04 -0.70
CA MET A 367 -14.97 -2.43 -1.96
C MET A 367 -15.38 -3.86 -2.38
N LEU A 368 -15.37 -4.83 -1.44
CA LEU A 368 -15.83 -6.19 -1.72
C LEU A 368 -17.33 -6.23 -2.10
N GLY A 369 -18.15 -5.37 -1.51
CA GLY A 369 -19.56 -5.19 -1.88
C GLY A 369 -19.75 -4.81 -3.34
N GLU A 370 -18.83 -4.05 -3.94
CA GLU A 370 -18.82 -3.75 -5.38
C GLU A 370 -18.51 -5.00 -6.24
N TRP A 371 -17.83 -6.00 -5.69
CA TRP A 371 -17.65 -7.32 -6.30
C TRP A 371 -18.81 -8.29 -6.02
N ARG A 372 -19.91 -7.78 -5.41
CA ARG A 372 -21.08 -8.54 -4.94
C ARG A 372 -20.76 -9.53 -3.82
N GLU A 373 -19.68 -9.29 -3.08
CA GLU A 373 -19.32 -10.07 -1.90
C GLU A 373 -19.81 -9.34 -0.64
N GLN A 374 -20.87 -9.88 -0.04
CA GLN A 374 -21.44 -9.35 1.20
C GLN A 374 -20.67 -9.95 2.38
N VAL A 375 -19.85 -9.13 3.03
CA VAL A 375 -19.02 -9.57 4.16
C VAL A 375 -19.25 -8.67 5.37
N VAL A 376 -19.23 -9.28 6.55
CA VAL A 376 -19.23 -8.57 7.84
C VAL A 376 -17.85 -8.79 8.47
N PRO A 377 -16.99 -7.76 8.53
CA PRO A 377 -15.66 -7.93 9.10
C PRO A 377 -15.68 -8.19 10.61
N THR A 378 -14.74 -9.02 11.08
CA THR A 378 -14.51 -9.25 12.50
C THR A 378 -13.24 -8.54 12.96
N LEU A 379 -13.34 -7.68 13.98
CA LEU A 379 -12.23 -7.01 14.62
C LEU A 379 -11.79 -7.75 15.88
N TYR A 380 -10.51 -8.06 15.98
CA TYR A 380 -9.89 -8.74 17.12
C TYR A 380 -8.97 -7.79 17.89
N SER A 381 -9.09 -7.79 19.21
CA SER A 381 -8.19 -7.15 20.15
C SER A 381 -7.97 -8.04 21.37
N ASP A 382 -6.81 -7.97 21.99
CA ASP A 382 -6.53 -8.65 23.27
C ASP A 382 -6.93 -7.80 24.49
N SER A 383 -7.40 -6.55 24.28
CA SER A 383 -7.87 -5.66 25.34
C SER A 383 -9.32 -5.96 25.74
N SER A 384 -9.50 -6.70 26.82
CA SER A 384 -10.84 -6.95 27.39
C SER A 384 -11.56 -5.67 27.79
N SER A 385 -10.83 -4.64 28.26
CA SER A 385 -11.38 -3.36 28.66
C SER A 385 -11.91 -2.55 27.46
N ALA A 386 -11.17 -2.48 26.35
CA ALA A 386 -11.64 -1.82 25.14
C ALA A 386 -12.85 -2.53 24.53
N LEU A 387 -12.81 -3.87 24.44
CA LEU A 387 -13.95 -4.68 23.96
C LEU A 387 -15.19 -4.52 24.86
N HIS A 388 -15.01 -4.37 26.18
CA HIS A 388 -16.11 -4.14 27.09
C HIS A 388 -16.78 -2.77 26.82
N VAL A 389 -16.01 -1.71 26.52
CA VAL A 389 -16.54 -0.41 26.12
C VAL A 389 -17.38 -0.52 24.84
N VAL A 390 -16.91 -1.23 23.83
CA VAL A 390 -17.63 -1.45 22.57
C VAL A 390 -18.95 -2.23 22.79
N LYS A 391 -18.98 -3.14 23.76
CA LYS A 391 -20.17 -3.95 24.08
C LYS A 391 -21.24 -3.22 24.91
N LYS A 392 -20.87 -2.13 25.59
CA LYS A 392 -21.81 -1.32 26.38
C LYS A 392 -22.63 -0.38 25.50
N ARG A 393 -23.61 0.28 26.10
CA ARG A 393 -24.31 1.44 25.54
C ARG A 393 -23.78 2.72 26.17
N GLY A 394 -23.39 3.69 25.32
CA GLY A 394 -22.87 4.99 25.76
C GLY A 394 -21.38 4.96 26.20
N PRO A 395 -20.78 6.13 26.42
CA PRO A 395 -19.34 6.30 26.61
C PRO A 395 -18.83 5.83 27.98
N GLY A 396 -19.71 5.54 28.95
CA GLY A 396 -19.32 5.12 30.28
C GLY A 396 -18.47 6.18 30.99
N ARG A 397 -17.27 5.79 31.45
CA ARG A 397 -16.32 6.69 32.11
C ARG A 397 -15.45 7.49 31.13
N MET A 398 -15.42 7.13 29.83
CA MET A 398 -14.56 7.74 28.79
C MET A 398 -15.32 8.82 27.99
N LYS A 399 -15.92 9.77 28.68
CA LYS A 399 -16.78 10.80 28.06
C LYS A 399 -16.08 11.64 26.98
N HIS A 400 -14.78 11.86 27.10
CA HIS A 400 -13.98 12.67 26.17
C HIS A 400 -13.72 12.02 24.79
N ILE A 401 -14.02 10.71 24.64
CA ILE A 401 -13.90 9.98 23.36
C ILE A 401 -15.25 9.52 22.82
N GLU A 402 -16.31 10.19 23.24
CA GLU A 402 -17.71 9.81 23.02
C GLU A 402 -18.04 9.43 21.59
N LEU A 403 -17.69 10.26 20.59
CA LEU A 403 -18.04 10.01 19.19
C LEU A 403 -17.41 8.72 18.64
N ARG A 404 -16.15 8.41 18.98
CA ARG A 404 -15.49 7.18 18.52
C ARG A 404 -16.06 5.94 19.18
N CYS A 405 -16.34 6.02 20.48
CA CYS A 405 -17.01 4.95 21.20
C CYS A 405 -18.39 4.68 20.61
N LEU A 406 -19.18 5.72 20.39
CA LEU A 406 -20.54 5.61 19.89
C LEU A 406 -20.56 5.03 18.47
N ALA A 407 -19.64 5.42 17.61
CA ALA A 407 -19.52 4.86 16.25
C ALA A 407 -19.25 3.35 16.28
N LEU A 408 -18.29 2.87 17.12
CA LEU A 408 -18.00 1.44 17.25
C LEU A 408 -19.19 0.65 17.81
N GLN A 409 -19.89 1.22 18.81
CA GLN A 409 -21.10 0.64 19.40
C GLN A 409 -22.23 0.55 18.37
N GLN A 410 -22.44 1.62 17.58
CA GLN A 410 -23.43 1.69 16.53
C GLN A 410 -23.15 0.64 15.44
N TRP A 411 -21.93 0.58 14.89
CA TRP A 411 -21.59 -0.39 13.85
C TRP A 411 -21.74 -1.83 14.33
N ARG A 412 -21.47 -2.09 15.61
CA ARG A 412 -21.74 -3.39 16.24
C ARG A 412 -23.25 -3.67 16.33
N GLU A 413 -24.08 -2.71 16.80
CA GLU A 413 -25.54 -2.87 16.90
C GLU A 413 -26.17 -3.07 15.52
N GLU A 414 -25.70 -2.35 14.51
CA GLU A 414 -26.11 -2.50 13.10
C GLU A 414 -25.57 -3.79 12.44
N LYS A 415 -24.79 -4.59 13.14
CA LYS A 415 -24.14 -5.79 12.64
C LYS A 415 -23.24 -5.54 11.41
N ARG A 416 -22.72 -4.33 11.29
CA ARG A 416 -21.73 -3.97 10.25
C ARG A 416 -20.33 -4.43 10.60
N LEU A 417 -20.04 -4.60 11.90
CA LEU A 417 -18.80 -5.12 12.43
C LEU A 417 -19.07 -6.12 13.56
N LEU A 418 -18.28 -7.18 13.59
CA LEU A 418 -18.19 -8.10 14.71
C LEU A 418 -16.93 -7.81 15.52
N PHE A 419 -16.94 -8.15 16.81
CA PHE A 419 -15.81 -7.91 17.71
C PHE A 419 -15.50 -9.17 18.49
N GLY A 420 -14.27 -9.65 18.32
CA GLY A 420 -13.72 -10.84 18.97
C GLY A 420 -12.57 -10.52 19.91
N LYS A 421 -12.33 -11.40 20.87
CA LYS A 421 -11.13 -11.37 21.70
C LYS A 421 -10.12 -12.35 21.15
N VAL A 422 -8.86 -11.91 21.05
CA VAL A 422 -7.72 -12.76 20.73
C VAL A 422 -6.82 -12.89 21.96
N GLY A 423 -6.11 -14.02 22.09
CA GLY A 423 -5.06 -14.19 23.09
C GLY A 423 -3.86 -13.29 22.77
N THR A 424 -3.21 -12.71 23.77
CA THR A 424 -2.05 -11.82 23.55
C THR A 424 -0.95 -12.51 22.75
N ASP A 425 -0.72 -13.81 22.94
CA ASP A 425 0.30 -14.57 22.20
C ASP A 425 -0.07 -14.88 20.75
N GLU A 426 -1.31 -14.62 20.36
CA GLU A 426 -1.84 -14.83 19.01
C GLU A 426 -2.20 -13.51 18.31
N ASN A 427 -2.10 -12.37 19.02
CA ASN A 427 -2.35 -11.07 18.43
C ASN A 427 -1.20 -10.67 17.50
N VAL A 428 -1.39 -10.92 16.21
CA VAL A 428 -0.39 -10.64 15.17
C VAL A 428 -0.06 -9.16 15.04
N SER A 429 -0.94 -8.26 15.50
CA SER A 429 -0.68 -6.81 15.47
C SER A 429 0.34 -6.32 16.50
N ASP A 430 0.70 -7.13 17.50
CA ASP A 430 1.74 -6.82 18.49
C ASP A 430 3.09 -6.44 17.86
N MET A 431 3.47 -7.10 16.74
CA MET A 431 4.73 -6.79 16.06
C MET A 431 4.75 -5.41 15.38
N LEU A 432 3.60 -4.75 15.30
CA LEU A 432 3.44 -3.44 14.69
C LEU A 432 3.43 -2.29 15.71
N THR A 433 3.45 -2.61 16.99
CA THR A 433 3.35 -1.62 18.07
C THR A 433 4.60 -1.54 18.95
N LYS A 434 5.38 -2.61 19.03
CA LYS A 434 6.55 -2.70 19.90
C LYS A 434 7.65 -3.62 19.36
N PRO A 435 8.93 -3.44 19.77
CA PRO A 435 10.00 -4.37 19.46
C PRO A 435 9.72 -5.77 20.05
N MET A 436 9.96 -6.82 19.25
CA MET A 436 9.67 -8.20 19.61
C MET A 436 10.93 -9.02 19.90
N PRO A 437 10.90 -9.96 20.88
CA PRO A 437 11.86 -11.04 20.97
C PRO A 437 11.82 -11.92 19.71
N LYS A 438 12.96 -12.55 19.38
CA LYS A 438 13.13 -13.36 18.16
C LYS A 438 12.03 -14.40 17.97
N GLU A 439 11.81 -15.23 18.95
CA GLU A 439 10.88 -16.37 18.88
C GLU A 439 9.45 -15.90 18.63
N ARG A 440 9.04 -14.83 19.32
CA ARG A 440 7.71 -14.24 19.14
C ARG A 440 7.56 -13.57 17.78
N LEU A 441 8.59 -12.84 17.31
CA LEU A 441 8.59 -12.23 15.98
C LEU A 441 8.42 -13.29 14.89
N ILE A 442 9.20 -14.40 14.97
CA ILE A 442 9.11 -15.50 14.01
C ILE A 442 7.71 -16.10 14.01
N LYS A 443 7.15 -16.41 15.19
CA LYS A 443 5.79 -16.95 15.32
C LYS A 443 4.76 -16.05 14.64
N LEU A 444 4.70 -14.77 15.03
CA LEU A 444 3.69 -13.84 14.52
C LEU A 444 3.87 -13.54 13.02
N ALA A 445 5.12 -13.39 12.57
CA ALA A 445 5.43 -13.17 11.16
C ALA A 445 5.03 -14.36 10.28
N SER A 446 5.26 -15.59 10.74
CA SER A 446 4.81 -16.80 10.02
C SER A 446 3.28 -16.90 9.97
N MET A 447 2.58 -16.53 11.05
CA MET A 447 1.10 -16.51 11.10
C MET A 447 0.48 -15.55 10.06
N VAL A 448 1.19 -14.48 9.70
CA VAL A 448 0.73 -13.50 8.68
C VAL A 448 1.27 -13.80 7.28
N GLY A 449 1.78 -14.99 7.05
CA GLY A 449 2.19 -15.46 5.73
C GLY A 449 3.58 -15.00 5.29
N LEU A 450 4.43 -14.44 6.16
CA LEU A 450 5.83 -14.24 5.82
C LEU A 450 6.55 -15.61 5.78
N ARG A 451 7.28 -15.86 4.69
CA ARG A 451 7.98 -17.13 4.43
C ARG A 451 9.40 -16.85 3.93
N GLY A 452 10.30 -17.81 4.16
CA GLY A 452 11.72 -17.69 3.81
C GLY A 452 12.56 -17.10 4.92
N GLY A 453 13.88 -17.25 4.84
CA GLY A 453 14.80 -16.84 5.89
C GLY A 453 14.45 -17.49 7.24
N PRO A 454 14.26 -16.71 8.32
CA PRO A 454 13.97 -17.25 9.65
C PRO A 454 12.50 -17.73 9.79
N TYR A 455 11.63 -17.54 8.79
CA TYR A 455 10.20 -17.84 8.82
C TYR A 455 9.84 -19.16 8.08
N SER A 456 10.85 -19.91 7.66
CA SER A 456 10.71 -21.21 6.98
C SER A 456 10.40 -22.33 7.98
#